data_1f7d56f3622f5f74cb22b8109b468d02
#
_entry.id   1f7d56f3622f5f74cb22b8109b468d02
#
_cell.length_a   1.000
_cell.length_b   1.000
_cell.length_c   1.000
_cell.angle_alpha   90.00
_cell.angle_beta   90.00
_cell.angle_gamma   90.00
#
_symmetry.space_group_name_H-M   'P 1'
#
loop_
_entity.id
_entity.type
_entity.pdbx_description
1 polymer ?
#
loop_
_entity_poly.entity_id
_entity_poly.type
_entity_poly.pdbx_seq_one_letter_code
_entity_poly.pdbx_strand_id
1 'polypeptide(L)'
;MFKKFTNGCVKLVQRFLPDAFVFCIILTIVVFIAAMPVTGMGPIQVITAWGSGVWNLLLFSMQMALVLVLGSALANAPSVKNIIIKLAGVPKKPAGAVGFVFVISSICCFINWGFGLIIGALLAKEVAKKIKGLDYRLIIAAAYSGFIIWHSGISGSIPLGLTSLGEDGAVANTGGFLTEVVSTSETIFSAWNLLMCLIIVVVLAFVLMRMHPEGKDIVSIDPKLLADEESAPLKKAETPAEKLENSWILSLFVVVIGAIYIIYYFVQAAQGSGILNSLTLNIVNLIFLVLGIAVNKTPIGYVRAIMASAESAGGIILQFPFYAGIQGMMVTAGASGVSLAGAISNAFVSISNARTFPVLCYLAAGIVNFFVPSGGGQWAVQGPIMMPAGAALGVSPAVTAMGIAWGDAWTNMLQPFWALPALGIAGLGARDIMGYCAIVLIAGGIVTALCFLFLVPLLA
;
A
#
# COMPACT_ATOMS: atom_id res chain seq x y z
N MET A 1 -2.24 -2.12 31.89
CA MET A 1 -3.45 -2.08 31.03
C MET A 1 -3.07 -2.26 29.55
N PHE A 2 -2.09 -1.54 29.04
CA PHE A 2 -1.60 -1.58 27.66
C PHE A 2 -1.16 -2.99 27.19
N LYS A 3 -0.26 -3.70 27.93
CA LYS A 3 0.13 -5.09 27.61
C LYS A 3 -1.05 -6.08 27.53
N LYS A 4 -2.10 -5.91 28.36
CA LYS A 4 -3.29 -6.78 28.30
C LYS A 4 -4.13 -6.50 27.04
N PHE A 5 -4.28 -5.22 26.67
CA PHE A 5 -4.97 -4.81 25.43
C PHE A 5 -4.22 -5.33 24.20
N THR A 6 -2.93 -5.10 24.12
CA THR A 6 -2.00 -5.61 23.10
C THR A 6 -2.12 -7.12 22.92
N ASN A 7 -1.96 -7.88 24.00
CA ASN A 7 -2.06 -9.34 23.96
C ASN A 7 -3.46 -9.82 23.58
N GLY A 8 -4.51 -9.05 23.94
CA GLY A 8 -5.89 -9.32 23.53
C GLY A 8 -6.08 -9.19 22.02
N CYS A 9 -5.64 -8.06 21.44
CA CYS A 9 -5.70 -7.81 19.99
C CYS A 9 -4.91 -8.85 19.20
N VAL A 10 -3.70 -9.17 19.66
CA VAL A 10 -2.87 -10.19 19.00
C VAL A 10 -3.50 -11.58 19.05
N LYS A 11 -4.03 -12.01 20.21
CA LYS A 11 -4.71 -13.29 20.33
C LYS A 11 -5.96 -13.36 19.46
N LEU A 12 -6.72 -12.26 19.35
CA LEU A 12 -7.90 -12.16 18.50
C LEU A 12 -7.51 -12.33 17.02
N VAL A 13 -6.53 -11.55 16.57
CA VAL A 13 -6.03 -11.60 15.19
C VAL A 13 -5.52 -13.00 14.86
N GLN A 14 -4.67 -13.58 15.69
CA GLN A 14 -4.10 -14.90 15.41
C GLN A 14 -5.08 -16.05 15.50
N ARG A 15 -6.17 -15.90 16.27
CA ARG A 15 -7.17 -16.96 16.43
C ARG A 15 -8.26 -16.91 15.36
N PHE A 16 -8.60 -15.74 14.86
CA PHE A 16 -9.78 -15.53 14.03
C PHE A 16 -9.47 -14.95 12.64
N LEU A 17 -8.23 -14.52 12.38
CA LEU A 17 -7.83 -14.01 11.06
C LEU A 17 -7.16 -15.15 10.28
N PRO A 18 -7.87 -15.81 9.33
CA PRO A 18 -7.25 -16.76 8.42
C PRO A 18 -6.39 -16.04 7.38
N ASP A 19 -5.74 -16.82 6.52
CA ASP A 19 -5.02 -16.28 5.36
C ASP A 19 -5.92 -15.41 4.47
N ALA A 20 -5.35 -14.38 3.87
CA ALA A 20 -6.08 -13.42 3.04
C ALA A 20 -6.83 -14.08 1.86
N PHE A 21 -6.31 -15.17 1.32
CA PHE A 21 -6.99 -15.92 0.26
C PHE A 21 -8.24 -16.64 0.77
N VAL A 22 -8.23 -17.15 2.00
CA VAL A 22 -9.44 -17.72 2.62
C VAL A 22 -10.53 -16.67 2.75
N PHE A 23 -10.18 -15.42 3.08
CA PHE A 23 -11.14 -14.31 3.07
C PHE A 23 -11.69 -14.02 1.68
N CYS A 24 -10.88 -14.08 0.63
CA CYS A 24 -11.38 -13.96 -0.75
C CYS A 24 -12.46 -15.00 -1.04
N ILE A 25 -12.28 -16.25 -0.63
CA ILE A 25 -13.26 -17.33 -0.81
C ILE A 25 -14.52 -17.04 0.00
N ILE A 26 -14.38 -16.67 1.28
CA ILE A 26 -15.54 -16.35 2.14
C ILE A 26 -16.32 -15.17 1.56
N LEU A 27 -15.64 -14.11 1.14
CA LEU A 27 -16.29 -12.94 0.53
C LEU A 27 -16.99 -13.31 -0.78
N THR A 28 -16.39 -14.18 -1.60
CA THR A 28 -17.03 -14.71 -2.81
C THR A 28 -18.36 -15.40 -2.48
N ILE A 29 -18.37 -16.25 -1.43
CA ILE A 29 -19.58 -16.95 -0.98
C ILE A 29 -20.62 -15.95 -0.45
N VAL A 30 -20.22 -15.00 0.37
CA VAL A 30 -21.13 -13.98 0.94
C VAL A 30 -21.76 -13.14 -0.15
N VAL A 31 -20.98 -12.66 -1.11
CA VAL A 31 -21.48 -11.86 -2.24
C VAL A 31 -22.36 -12.69 -3.15
N PHE A 32 -21.99 -13.96 -3.43
CA PHE A 32 -22.84 -14.89 -4.19
C PHE A 32 -24.24 -15.05 -3.57
N ILE A 33 -24.30 -15.29 -2.25
CA ILE A 33 -25.57 -15.47 -1.53
C ILE A 33 -26.36 -14.15 -1.49
N ALA A 34 -25.70 -13.01 -1.24
CA ALA A 34 -26.35 -11.72 -1.11
C ALA A 34 -26.86 -11.17 -2.46
N ALA A 35 -26.17 -11.46 -3.57
CA ALA A 35 -26.57 -11.00 -4.88
C ALA A 35 -27.94 -11.56 -5.32
N MET A 36 -28.22 -12.83 -5.05
CA MET A 36 -29.47 -13.49 -5.49
C MET A 36 -30.74 -12.78 -5.03
N PRO A 37 -31.00 -12.56 -3.73
CA PRO A 37 -32.24 -11.92 -3.29
C PRO A 37 -32.31 -10.43 -3.63
N VAL A 38 -31.17 -9.73 -3.71
CA VAL A 38 -31.14 -8.29 -4.00
C VAL A 38 -31.40 -8.00 -5.47
N THR A 39 -30.78 -8.80 -6.36
CA THR A 39 -30.88 -8.58 -7.82
C THR A 39 -31.97 -9.36 -8.49
N GLY A 40 -32.50 -10.41 -7.82
CA GLY A 40 -33.42 -11.37 -8.41
C GLY A 40 -32.77 -12.36 -9.39
N MET A 41 -31.44 -12.39 -9.46
CA MET A 41 -30.71 -13.35 -10.30
C MET A 41 -30.77 -14.76 -9.73
N GLY A 42 -30.86 -15.75 -10.61
CA GLY A 42 -30.69 -17.16 -10.25
C GLY A 42 -29.20 -17.52 -10.06
N PRO A 43 -28.89 -18.68 -9.41
CA PRO A 43 -27.51 -19.11 -9.13
C PRO A 43 -26.60 -19.12 -10.36
N ILE A 44 -27.08 -19.62 -11.49
CA ILE A 44 -26.30 -19.68 -12.74
C ILE A 44 -25.96 -18.30 -13.27
N GLN A 45 -26.85 -17.33 -13.15
CA GLN A 45 -26.59 -15.96 -13.59
C GLN A 45 -25.50 -15.30 -12.73
N VAL A 46 -25.52 -15.53 -11.40
CA VAL A 46 -24.49 -15.02 -10.48
C VAL A 46 -23.13 -15.70 -10.74
N ILE A 47 -23.12 -17.03 -11.02
CA ILE A 47 -21.90 -17.75 -11.41
C ILE A 47 -21.32 -17.18 -12.72
N THR A 48 -22.19 -16.94 -13.71
CA THR A 48 -21.77 -16.34 -14.99
C THR A 48 -21.20 -14.94 -14.79
N ALA A 49 -21.82 -14.11 -13.94
CA ALA A 49 -21.31 -12.78 -13.60
C ALA A 49 -19.93 -12.84 -12.91
N TRP A 50 -19.72 -13.81 -12.01
CA TRP A 50 -18.42 -14.07 -11.41
C TRP A 50 -17.38 -14.48 -12.44
N GLY A 51 -17.68 -15.51 -13.26
CA GLY A 51 -16.72 -16.05 -14.23
C GLY A 51 -16.32 -15.06 -15.33
N SER A 52 -17.26 -14.24 -15.81
CA SER A 52 -16.98 -13.19 -16.79
C SER A 52 -16.16 -12.04 -16.20
N GLY A 53 -16.24 -11.83 -14.87
CA GLY A 53 -15.49 -10.79 -14.17
C GLY A 53 -14.03 -11.13 -13.88
N VAL A 54 -13.70 -12.43 -13.71
CA VAL A 54 -12.41 -12.92 -13.15
C VAL A 54 -11.17 -12.27 -13.76
N TRP A 55 -11.15 -11.97 -15.05
CA TRP A 55 -9.99 -11.44 -15.75
C TRP A 55 -10.03 -9.91 -16.00
N ASN A 56 -11.08 -9.21 -15.55
CA ASN A 56 -11.24 -7.78 -15.83
C ASN A 56 -10.17 -6.89 -15.20
N LEU A 57 -9.48 -7.36 -14.17
CA LEU A 57 -8.43 -6.61 -13.47
C LEU A 57 -7.01 -7.17 -13.72
N LEU A 58 -6.80 -7.97 -14.79
CA LEU A 58 -5.51 -8.63 -15.00
C LEU A 58 -4.36 -7.64 -15.20
N LEU A 59 -4.56 -6.59 -16.00
CA LEU A 59 -3.56 -5.54 -16.22
C LEU A 59 -3.24 -4.79 -14.92
N PHE A 60 -4.29 -4.39 -14.19
CA PHE A 60 -4.14 -3.70 -12.91
C PHE A 60 -3.42 -4.57 -11.87
N SER A 61 -3.73 -5.87 -11.79
CA SER A 61 -3.05 -6.78 -10.87
C SER A 61 -1.55 -6.91 -11.17
N MET A 62 -1.18 -6.95 -12.46
CA MET A 62 0.23 -6.98 -12.87
C MET A 62 0.95 -5.68 -12.50
N GLN A 63 0.32 -4.52 -12.70
CA GLN A 63 0.87 -3.23 -12.29
C GLN A 63 1.15 -3.18 -10.79
N MET A 64 0.23 -3.69 -9.96
CA MET A 64 0.40 -3.76 -8.50
C MET A 64 1.53 -4.72 -8.08
N ALA A 65 1.63 -5.88 -8.74
CA ALA A 65 2.73 -6.80 -8.52
C ALA A 65 4.08 -6.14 -8.84
N LEU A 66 4.15 -5.37 -9.94
CA LEU A 66 5.35 -4.63 -10.33
C LEU A 66 5.72 -3.53 -9.33
N VAL A 67 4.75 -2.76 -8.80
CA VAL A 67 5.03 -1.76 -7.74
C VAL A 67 5.77 -2.39 -6.57
N LEU A 68 5.31 -3.57 -6.11
CA LEU A 68 5.92 -4.29 -4.99
C LEU A 68 7.31 -4.83 -5.35
N VAL A 69 7.40 -5.56 -6.46
CA VAL A 69 8.64 -6.26 -6.86
C VAL A 69 9.75 -5.26 -7.19
N LEU A 70 9.45 -4.23 -8.00
CA LEU A 70 10.43 -3.22 -8.40
C LEU A 70 10.89 -2.36 -7.21
N GLY A 71 9.93 -1.99 -6.33
CA GLY A 71 10.23 -1.26 -5.10
C GLY A 71 11.14 -2.05 -4.16
N SER A 72 10.84 -3.34 -3.95
CA SER A 72 11.65 -4.25 -3.12
C SER A 72 13.05 -4.47 -3.72
N ALA A 73 13.15 -4.71 -5.04
CA ALA A 73 14.44 -4.88 -5.72
C ALA A 73 15.33 -3.64 -5.61
N LEU A 74 14.75 -2.44 -5.71
CA LEU A 74 15.45 -1.18 -5.52
C LEU A 74 15.95 -1.02 -4.07
N ALA A 75 15.10 -1.31 -3.09
CA ALA A 75 15.43 -1.16 -1.68
C ALA A 75 16.58 -2.06 -1.22
N ASN A 76 16.68 -3.26 -1.77
CA ASN A 76 17.72 -4.23 -1.45
C ASN A 76 19.06 -4.01 -2.19
N ALA A 77 19.13 -3.04 -3.09
CA ALA A 77 20.37 -2.75 -3.83
C ALA A 77 21.51 -2.31 -2.91
N PRO A 78 22.77 -2.74 -3.18
CA PRO A 78 23.94 -2.42 -2.33
C PRO A 78 24.17 -0.94 -2.13
N SER A 79 23.94 -0.13 -3.16
CA SER A 79 24.07 1.34 -3.10
C SER A 79 23.05 1.97 -2.14
N VAL A 80 21.82 1.45 -2.11
CA VAL A 80 20.76 1.89 -1.21
C VAL A 80 21.08 1.49 0.22
N LYS A 81 21.58 0.26 0.45
CA LYS A 81 22.04 -0.19 1.77
C LYS A 81 23.11 0.73 2.35
N ASN A 82 24.07 1.20 1.54
CA ASN A 82 25.08 2.15 1.98
C ASN A 82 24.50 3.50 2.44
N ILE A 83 23.45 3.98 1.78
CA ILE A 83 22.73 5.20 2.20
C ILE A 83 22.03 4.96 3.54
N ILE A 84 21.38 3.81 3.72
CA ILE A 84 20.71 3.42 4.98
C ILE A 84 21.71 3.41 6.14
N ILE A 85 22.89 2.82 5.97
CA ILE A 85 23.95 2.76 7.00
C ILE A 85 24.39 4.17 7.41
N LYS A 86 24.50 5.11 6.46
CA LYS A 86 24.81 6.52 6.75
C LYS A 86 23.67 7.19 7.51
N LEU A 87 22.44 7.03 7.07
CA LEU A 87 21.24 7.58 7.72
C LEU A 87 21.06 7.04 9.15
N ALA A 88 21.40 5.79 9.39
CA ALA A 88 21.36 5.18 10.72
C ALA A 88 22.32 5.83 11.75
N GLY A 89 23.24 6.64 11.31
CA GLY A 89 24.13 7.44 12.18
C GLY A 89 23.57 8.80 12.61
N VAL A 90 22.42 9.23 12.05
CA VAL A 90 21.85 10.56 12.31
C VAL A 90 21.22 10.66 13.71
N PRO A 91 20.33 9.75 14.15
CA PRO A 91 19.71 9.86 15.47
C PRO A 91 20.72 9.53 16.58
N LYS A 92 20.60 10.24 17.71
CA LYS A 92 21.52 10.08 18.86
C LYS A 92 20.81 9.53 20.11
N LYS A 93 19.50 9.70 20.22
CA LYS A 93 18.71 9.30 21.40
C LYS A 93 17.65 8.28 21.01
N PRO A 94 17.31 7.28 21.86
CA PRO A 94 16.36 6.23 21.55
C PRO A 94 15.00 6.74 21.05
N ALA A 95 14.34 7.62 21.79
CA ALA A 95 13.04 8.15 21.38
C ALA A 95 13.11 8.93 20.06
N GLY A 96 14.16 9.77 19.86
CA GLY A 96 14.38 10.47 18.59
C GLY A 96 14.64 9.54 17.42
N ALA A 97 15.28 8.39 17.67
CA ALA A 97 15.50 7.36 16.66
C ALA A 97 14.20 6.73 16.17
N VAL A 98 13.27 6.46 17.08
CA VAL A 98 11.93 5.94 16.76
C VAL A 98 11.18 6.91 15.84
N GLY A 99 11.13 8.20 16.20
CA GLY A 99 10.49 9.22 15.36
C GLY A 99 11.18 9.39 14.00
N PHE A 100 12.52 9.40 13.98
CA PHE A 100 13.32 9.50 12.75
C PHE A 100 13.02 8.35 11.78
N VAL A 101 13.06 7.11 12.26
CA VAL A 101 12.79 5.92 11.43
C VAL A 101 11.37 5.95 10.90
N PHE A 102 10.39 6.33 11.73
CA PHE A 102 9.01 6.47 11.29
C PHE A 102 8.86 7.51 10.16
N VAL A 103 9.45 8.70 10.32
CA VAL A 103 9.36 9.76 9.30
C VAL A 103 10.01 9.34 7.99
N ILE A 104 11.22 8.76 8.04
CA ILE A 104 11.90 8.28 6.82
C ILE A 104 11.09 7.15 6.15
N SER A 105 10.58 6.20 6.93
CA SER A 105 9.72 5.13 6.41
C SER A 105 8.45 5.70 5.77
N SER A 106 7.81 6.67 6.40
CA SER A 106 6.63 7.35 5.86
C SER A 106 6.92 8.01 4.51
N ILE A 107 8.01 8.77 4.40
CA ILE A 107 8.43 9.41 3.15
C ILE A 107 8.67 8.34 2.07
N CYS A 108 9.38 7.27 2.39
CA CYS A 108 9.63 6.19 1.45
C CYS A 108 8.34 5.47 1.03
N CYS A 109 7.40 5.22 1.96
CA CYS A 109 6.10 4.62 1.68
C CYS A 109 5.21 5.55 0.83
N PHE A 110 5.30 6.86 1.01
CA PHE A 110 4.61 7.83 0.16
C PHE A 110 5.11 7.79 -1.29
N ILE A 111 6.42 7.57 -1.49
CA ILE A 111 7.01 7.45 -2.84
C ILE A 111 6.65 6.10 -3.47
N ASN A 112 6.95 5.01 -2.76
CA ASN A 112 6.59 3.65 -3.18
C ASN A 112 6.48 2.76 -1.94
N TRP A 113 5.30 2.17 -1.75
CA TRP A 113 4.99 1.40 -0.56
C TRP A 113 5.85 0.13 -0.40
N GLY A 114 6.17 -0.58 -1.50
CA GLY A 114 7.04 -1.76 -1.46
C GLY A 114 8.48 -1.39 -1.08
N PHE A 115 9.00 -0.30 -1.64
CA PHE A 115 10.29 0.29 -1.29
C PHE A 115 10.30 0.74 0.18
N GLY A 116 9.28 1.45 0.62
CA GLY A 116 9.21 2.03 1.96
C GLY A 116 9.20 1.00 3.08
N LEU A 117 8.43 -0.10 2.92
CA LEU A 117 8.40 -1.20 3.90
C LEU A 117 9.78 -1.82 4.14
N ILE A 118 10.53 -2.06 3.07
CA ILE A 118 11.87 -2.65 3.15
C ILE A 118 12.89 -1.65 3.72
N ILE A 119 12.91 -0.41 3.21
CA ILE A 119 13.81 0.65 3.69
C ILE A 119 13.58 0.94 5.17
N GLY A 120 12.32 1.05 5.59
CA GLY A 120 11.97 1.27 6.99
C GLY A 120 12.55 0.19 7.91
N ALA A 121 12.36 -1.08 7.56
CA ALA A 121 12.85 -2.22 8.34
C ALA A 121 14.39 -2.29 8.37
N LEU A 122 15.06 -2.10 7.23
CA LEU A 122 16.51 -2.07 7.14
C LEU A 122 17.09 -0.91 7.96
N LEU A 123 16.51 0.29 7.84
CA LEU A 123 16.95 1.46 8.62
C LEU A 123 16.78 1.23 10.12
N ALA A 124 15.62 0.68 10.54
CA ALA A 124 15.35 0.36 11.94
C ALA A 124 16.38 -0.63 12.51
N LYS A 125 16.72 -1.69 11.75
CA LYS A 125 17.76 -2.67 12.12
C LYS A 125 19.12 -2.00 12.27
N GLU A 126 19.55 -1.18 11.30
CA GLU A 126 20.83 -0.49 11.34
C GLU A 126 20.92 0.57 12.46
N VAL A 127 19.83 1.28 12.75
CA VAL A 127 19.76 2.23 13.88
C VAL A 127 19.86 1.47 15.21
N ALA A 128 19.18 0.33 15.35
CA ALA A 128 19.22 -0.49 16.56
C ALA A 128 20.61 -1.06 16.86
N LYS A 129 21.43 -1.32 15.83
CA LYS A 129 22.85 -1.69 16.01
C LYS A 129 23.69 -0.57 16.66
N LYS A 130 23.33 0.70 16.42
CA LYS A 130 24.13 1.87 16.83
C LYS A 130 23.70 2.51 18.14
N ILE A 131 22.44 2.40 18.53
CA ILE A 131 21.86 3.11 19.68
C ILE A 131 21.60 2.16 20.84
N LYS A 132 22.39 2.29 21.92
CA LYS A 132 22.18 1.52 23.15
C LYS A 132 20.88 1.96 23.86
N GLY A 133 20.18 1.03 24.47
CA GLY A 133 18.96 1.30 25.22
C GLY A 133 17.73 1.62 24.33
N LEU A 134 17.79 1.31 23.05
CA LEU A 134 16.67 1.40 22.12
C LEU A 134 15.81 0.13 22.18
N ASP A 135 14.51 0.26 22.31
CA ASP A 135 13.60 -0.88 22.20
C ASP A 135 13.47 -1.30 20.72
N TYR A 136 13.92 -2.53 20.45
CA TYR A 136 13.96 -3.06 19.08
C TYR A 136 12.57 -3.32 18.49
N ARG A 137 11.62 -3.75 19.32
CA ARG A 137 10.25 -4.00 18.88
C ARG A 137 9.55 -2.71 18.49
N LEU A 138 9.74 -1.64 19.28
CA LEU A 138 9.14 -0.34 19.00
C LEU A 138 9.73 0.29 17.74
N ILE A 139 11.04 0.23 17.51
CA ILE A 139 11.60 0.84 16.31
C ILE A 139 11.18 0.10 15.03
N ILE A 140 11.03 -1.22 15.08
CA ILE A 140 10.45 -1.99 13.96
C ILE A 140 8.96 -1.67 13.77
N ALA A 141 8.20 -1.52 14.86
CA ALA A 141 6.82 -1.05 14.79
C ALA A 141 6.72 0.36 14.17
N ALA A 142 7.64 1.26 14.52
CA ALA A 142 7.71 2.60 13.94
C ALA A 142 8.03 2.56 12.45
N ALA A 143 8.98 1.71 12.03
CA ALA A 143 9.29 1.49 10.62
C ALA A 143 8.05 1.01 9.84
N TYR A 144 7.35 0.01 10.35
CA TYR A 144 6.12 -0.50 9.75
C TYR A 144 5.00 0.55 9.75
N SER A 145 4.88 1.34 10.81
CA SER A 145 3.83 2.38 10.94
C SER A 145 3.94 3.47 9.87
N GLY A 146 5.11 3.67 9.25
CA GLY A 146 5.26 4.56 8.10
C GLY A 146 4.37 4.17 6.91
N PHE A 147 3.94 2.92 6.85
CA PHE A 147 3.00 2.40 5.86
C PHE A 147 1.59 3.02 5.97
N ILE A 148 1.23 3.71 7.06
CA ILE A 148 -0.11 4.32 7.23
C ILE A 148 -0.46 5.35 6.16
N ILE A 149 0.52 5.99 5.49
CA ILE A 149 0.27 6.99 4.45
C ILE A 149 0.51 6.48 3.02
N TRP A 150 0.77 5.19 2.82
CA TRP A 150 1.17 4.64 1.53
C TRP A 150 0.14 4.86 0.42
N HIS A 151 -1.14 4.70 0.77
CA HIS A 151 -2.22 4.73 -0.21
C HIS A 151 -2.61 6.16 -0.64
N SER A 152 -2.15 7.16 0.11
CA SER A 152 -2.26 8.57 -0.25
C SER A 152 -1.05 9.09 -1.04
N GLY A 153 -0.08 8.20 -1.34
CA GLY A 153 1.19 8.53 -1.99
C GLY A 153 1.26 8.16 -3.48
N ILE A 154 2.45 8.35 -4.04
CA ILE A 154 2.77 8.25 -5.49
C ILE A 154 2.61 6.82 -6.04
N SER A 155 2.55 5.81 -5.19
CA SER A 155 2.29 4.42 -5.59
C SER A 155 0.96 3.89 -5.05
N GLY A 156 0.08 4.78 -4.61
CA GLY A 156 -1.25 4.42 -4.16
C GLY A 156 -2.07 3.80 -5.28
N SER A 157 -2.61 2.60 -5.07
CA SER A 157 -3.36 1.87 -6.08
C SER A 157 -4.63 2.60 -6.51
N ILE A 158 -5.37 3.18 -5.56
CA ILE A 158 -6.61 3.90 -5.85
C ILE A 158 -6.35 5.22 -6.59
N PRO A 159 -5.56 6.16 -6.06
CA PRO A 159 -5.39 7.45 -6.75
C PRO A 159 -4.71 7.32 -8.10
N LEU A 160 -3.76 6.38 -8.28
CA LEU A 160 -3.18 6.15 -9.61
C LEU A 160 -4.10 5.36 -10.55
N GLY A 161 -4.94 4.46 -10.03
CA GLY A 161 -5.94 3.77 -10.84
C GLY A 161 -6.99 4.71 -11.42
N LEU A 162 -7.17 5.90 -10.86
CA LEU A 162 -8.09 6.93 -11.36
C LEU A 162 -7.52 7.78 -12.51
N THR A 163 -6.22 7.69 -12.79
CA THR A 163 -5.54 8.56 -13.77
C THR A 163 -5.64 8.06 -15.20
N SER A 164 -6.22 6.90 -15.44
CA SER A 164 -6.44 6.34 -16.77
C SER A 164 -7.88 5.83 -16.93
N LEU A 165 -8.37 5.76 -18.16
CA LEU A 165 -9.71 5.23 -18.50
C LEU A 165 -9.65 3.82 -19.11
N GLY A 166 -8.45 3.25 -19.28
CA GLY A 166 -8.24 1.95 -19.85
C GLY A 166 -8.74 0.78 -18.97
N GLU A 167 -8.40 -0.43 -19.37
CA GLU A 167 -8.72 -1.66 -18.62
C GLU A 167 -8.08 -1.70 -17.22
N ASP A 168 -7.09 -0.86 -16.96
CA ASP A 168 -6.39 -0.68 -15.70
C ASP A 168 -6.89 0.52 -14.89
N GLY A 169 -7.84 1.30 -15.43
CA GLY A 169 -8.18 2.63 -14.93
C GLY A 169 -9.52 2.75 -14.23
N ALA A 170 -10.00 3.99 -14.20
CA ALA A 170 -11.18 4.42 -13.47
C ALA A 170 -12.45 3.66 -13.87
N VAL A 171 -12.64 3.40 -15.17
CA VAL A 171 -13.85 2.68 -15.67
C VAL A 171 -13.89 1.26 -15.12
N ALA A 172 -12.80 0.49 -15.30
CA ALA A 172 -12.75 -0.91 -14.86
C ALA A 172 -12.87 -1.04 -13.34
N ASN A 173 -12.14 -0.22 -12.60
CA ASN A 173 -12.09 -0.30 -11.14
C ASN A 173 -13.37 0.19 -10.44
N THR A 174 -14.20 0.99 -11.12
CA THR A 174 -15.47 1.49 -10.56
C THR A 174 -16.70 0.77 -11.13
N GLY A 175 -16.50 -0.34 -11.85
CA GLY A 175 -17.59 -1.06 -12.48
C GLY A 175 -18.33 -0.26 -13.55
N GLY A 176 -17.61 0.61 -14.26
CA GLY A 176 -18.16 1.44 -15.34
C GLY A 176 -18.78 2.77 -14.88
N PHE A 177 -18.71 3.11 -13.59
CA PHE A 177 -19.33 4.33 -13.08
C PHE A 177 -18.58 5.60 -13.48
N LEU A 178 -17.25 5.63 -13.29
CA LEU A 178 -16.43 6.77 -13.70
C LEU A 178 -16.09 6.69 -15.19
N THR A 179 -16.41 7.74 -15.91
CA THR A 179 -16.15 7.89 -17.36
C THR A 179 -15.08 8.94 -17.65
N GLU A 180 -14.59 9.62 -16.61
CA GLU A 180 -13.54 10.64 -16.69
C GLU A 180 -12.41 10.33 -15.71
N VAL A 181 -11.18 10.75 -16.04
CA VAL A 181 -10.03 10.61 -15.16
C VAL A 181 -10.13 11.58 -13.99
N VAL A 182 -9.62 11.15 -12.84
CA VAL A 182 -9.41 12.02 -11.68
C VAL A 182 -7.91 12.26 -11.55
N SER A 183 -7.53 13.52 -11.58
CA SER A 183 -6.15 13.95 -11.56
C SER A 183 -5.44 13.66 -10.23
N THR A 184 -4.13 13.40 -10.29
CA THR A 184 -3.32 13.33 -9.08
C THR A 184 -3.23 14.66 -8.35
N SER A 185 -3.47 15.79 -9.01
CA SER A 185 -3.59 17.12 -8.36
C SER A 185 -4.82 17.24 -7.46
N GLU A 186 -5.86 16.46 -7.72
CA GLU A 186 -7.07 16.41 -6.91
C GLU A 186 -7.00 15.36 -5.80
N THR A 187 -6.10 14.38 -5.94
CA THR A 187 -5.92 13.25 -5.01
C THR A 187 -4.60 13.37 -4.25
N ILE A 188 -3.51 12.79 -4.77
CA ILE A 188 -2.20 12.66 -4.12
C ILE A 188 -1.63 14.03 -3.75
N PHE A 189 -1.65 14.97 -4.69
CA PHE A 189 -1.04 16.30 -4.56
C PHE A 189 -2.05 17.41 -4.23
N SER A 190 -3.27 17.06 -3.86
CA SER A 190 -4.23 18.03 -3.34
C SER A 190 -3.73 18.62 -2.01
N ALA A 191 -4.02 19.90 -1.79
CA ALA A 191 -3.57 20.59 -0.58
C ALA A 191 -4.06 19.91 0.69
N TRP A 192 -5.32 19.43 0.69
CA TRP A 192 -5.90 18.76 1.83
C TRP A 192 -5.24 17.40 2.12
N ASN A 193 -4.89 16.61 1.08
CA ASN A 193 -4.23 15.32 1.28
C ASN A 193 -2.80 15.48 1.78
N LEU A 194 -2.02 16.40 1.18
CA LEU A 194 -0.65 16.67 1.64
C LEU A 194 -0.61 17.19 3.08
N LEU A 195 -1.55 18.08 3.45
CA LEU A 195 -1.65 18.59 4.81
C LEU A 195 -2.08 17.47 5.78
N MET A 196 -3.00 16.61 5.38
CA MET A 196 -3.40 15.44 6.16
C MET A 196 -2.23 14.46 6.37
N CYS A 197 -1.44 14.16 5.34
CA CYS A 197 -0.21 13.37 5.47
C CYS A 197 0.76 14.01 6.47
N LEU A 198 0.98 15.31 6.38
CA LEU A 198 1.87 16.04 7.29
C LEU A 198 1.36 15.96 8.74
N ILE A 199 0.09 16.24 8.98
CA ILE A 199 -0.53 16.16 10.32
C ILE A 199 -0.37 14.76 10.91
N ILE A 200 -0.69 13.72 10.13
CA ILE A 200 -0.60 12.32 10.58
C ILE A 200 0.86 11.95 10.91
N VAL A 201 1.80 12.31 10.04
CA VAL A 201 3.23 12.01 10.27
C VAL A 201 3.74 12.73 11.52
N VAL A 202 3.41 14.00 11.72
CA VAL A 202 3.85 14.75 12.90
C VAL A 202 3.24 14.18 14.19
N VAL A 203 1.92 13.95 14.20
CA VAL A 203 1.23 13.43 15.38
C VAL A 203 1.71 12.03 15.74
N LEU A 204 1.82 11.13 14.76
CA LEU A 204 2.24 9.75 15.02
C LEU A 204 3.72 9.64 15.35
N ALA A 205 4.60 10.48 14.79
CA ALA A 205 5.98 10.56 15.22
C ALA A 205 6.07 10.90 16.71
N PHE A 206 5.30 11.90 17.16
CA PHE A 206 5.24 12.27 18.57
C PHE A 206 4.67 11.14 19.44
N VAL A 207 3.59 10.49 19.03
CA VAL A 207 3.01 9.34 19.74
C VAL A 207 4.02 8.22 19.88
N LEU A 208 4.66 7.81 18.78
CA LEU A 208 5.65 6.73 18.76
C LEU A 208 6.86 7.05 19.65
N MET A 209 7.38 8.28 19.61
CA MET A 209 8.47 8.71 20.48
C MET A 209 8.11 8.60 21.97
N ARG A 210 6.85 8.88 22.34
CA ARG A 210 6.36 8.77 23.72
C ARG A 210 6.08 7.34 24.18
N MET A 211 6.03 6.38 23.26
CA MET A 211 5.82 4.96 23.56
C MET A 211 7.10 4.24 23.94
N HIS A 212 8.29 4.88 23.86
CA HIS A 212 9.54 4.25 24.20
C HIS A 212 9.54 3.79 25.67
N PRO A 213 9.75 2.47 25.92
CA PRO A 213 9.76 1.96 27.30
C PRO A 213 11.02 2.39 28.05
N GLU A 214 10.96 2.33 29.37
CA GLU A 214 12.05 2.67 30.27
C GLU A 214 12.56 1.45 31.04
N GLY A 215 13.84 1.48 31.42
CA GLY A 215 14.45 0.51 32.31
C GLY A 215 14.40 -0.93 31.82
N LYS A 216 13.83 -1.86 32.62
CA LYS A 216 13.80 -3.30 32.36
C LYS A 216 12.81 -3.75 31.26
N ASP A 217 11.93 -2.86 30.81
CA ASP A 217 10.94 -3.19 29.78
C ASP A 217 11.51 -3.03 28.35
N ILE A 218 12.71 -2.49 28.22
CA ILE A 218 13.42 -2.35 26.94
C ILE A 218 13.89 -3.72 26.46
N VAL A 219 13.52 -4.08 25.23
CA VAL A 219 14.02 -5.27 24.54
C VAL A 219 15.02 -4.84 23.47
N SER A 220 16.30 -5.12 23.70
CA SER A 220 17.37 -4.83 22.75
C SER A 220 17.35 -5.82 21.57
N ILE A 221 18.00 -5.43 20.46
CA ILE A 221 18.20 -6.31 19.31
C ILE A 221 18.98 -7.58 19.72
N ASP A 222 18.59 -8.74 19.20
CA ASP A 222 19.33 -10.01 19.42
C ASP A 222 20.75 -9.88 18.84
N PRO A 223 21.79 -10.20 19.64
CA PRO A 223 23.19 -10.20 19.16
C PRO A 223 23.43 -10.99 17.87
N LYS A 224 22.64 -12.05 17.63
CA LYS A 224 22.73 -12.85 16.40
C LYS A 224 22.36 -12.06 15.15
N LEU A 225 21.49 -11.04 15.27
CA LEU A 225 21.07 -10.15 14.19
C LEU A 225 22.03 -8.99 13.95
N LEU A 226 23.08 -8.84 14.80
CA LEU A 226 24.11 -7.84 14.64
C LEU A 226 25.15 -8.21 13.57
N ALA A 227 25.32 -9.51 13.29
CA ALA A 227 26.19 -9.98 12.23
C ALA A 227 25.67 -9.47 10.88
N ASP A 228 26.52 -8.83 10.12
CA ASP A 228 26.22 -8.47 8.75
C ASP A 228 26.14 -9.76 7.92
N GLU A 229 25.07 -9.91 7.13
CA GLU A 229 25.04 -10.92 6.09
C GLU A 229 26.12 -10.56 5.07
N GLU A 230 27.26 -11.26 5.13
CA GLU A 230 28.30 -11.14 4.12
C GLU A 230 27.70 -11.47 2.77
N SER A 231 27.59 -10.46 1.92
CA SER A 231 27.23 -10.68 0.51
C SER A 231 28.28 -11.62 -0.08
N ALA A 232 27.87 -12.80 -0.52
CA ALA A 232 28.80 -13.72 -1.14
C ALA A 232 29.58 -13.01 -2.25
N PRO A 233 30.93 -13.12 -2.28
CA PRO A 233 31.75 -12.41 -3.23
C PRO A 233 31.32 -12.81 -4.66
N LEU A 234 31.16 -11.79 -5.51
CA LEU A 234 30.87 -12.01 -6.92
C LEU A 234 31.98 -12.88 -7.52
N LYS A 235 31.65 -14.09 -7.97
CA LYS A 235 32.61 -14.93 -8.71
C LYS A 235 33.07 -14.19 -9.96
N LYS A 236 34.36 -14.28 -10.29
CA LYS A 236 34.88 -13.73 -11.55
C LYS A 236 34.18 -14.42 -12.72
N ALA A 237 33.76 -13.64 -13.70
CA ALA A 237 33.14 -14.14 -14.92
C ALA A 237 34.18 -14.89 -15.75
N GLU A 238 33.99 -16.20 -15.96
CA GLU A 238 34.93 -17.08 -16.66
C GLU A 238 34.50 -17.28 -18.12
N THR A 239 33.19 -17.41 -18.35
CA THR A 239 32.64 -17.66 -19.68
C THR A 239 32.22 -16.38 -20.44
N PRO A 240 32.10 -16.37 -21.75
CA PRO A 240 31.56 -15.26 -22.51
C PRO A 240 30.14 -14.87 -22.08
N ALA A 241 29.28 -15.83 -21.72
CA ALA A 241 27.94 -15.60 -21.22
C ALA A 241 27.97 -14.85 -19.92
N GLU A 242 28.78 -15.30 -18.94
CA GLU A 242 28.94 -14.61 -17.65
C GLU A 242 29.50 -13.18 -17.80
N LYS A 243 30.36 -12.93 -18.80
CA LYS A 243 30.86 -11.56 -19.07
C LYS A 243 29.74 -10.66 -19.56
N LEU A 244 28.82 -11.15 -20.41
CA LEU A 244 27.64 -10.40 -20.84
C LEU A 244 26.67 -10.17 -19.68
N GLU A 245 26.39 -11.18 -18.87
CA GLU A 245 25.51 -11.09 -17.68
C GLU A 245 26.02 -10.07 -16.66
N ASN A 246 27.35 -9.94 -16.52
CA ASN A 246 27.99 -8.99 -15.62
C ASN A 246 28.37 -7.66 -16.29
N SER A 247 27.94 -7.41 -17.54
CA SER A 247 28.26 -6.20 -18.30
C SER A 247 27.45 -5.00 -17.79
N TRP A 248 28.11 -4.06 -17.12
CA TRP A 248 27.49 -2.79 -16.75
C TRP A 248 27.10 -1.92 -17.94
N ILE A 249 27.76 -2.10 -19.09
CA ILE A 249 27.49 -1.36 -20.35
C ILE A 249 26.10 -1.70 -20.88
N LEU A 250 25.68 -2.98 -20.81
CA LEU A 250 24.35 -3.40 -21.23
C LEU A 250 23.27 -2.76 -20.33
N SER A 251 23.49 -2.76 -19.02
CA SER A 251 22.58 -2.09 -18.10
C SER A 251 22.55 -0.58 -18.33
N LEU A 252 23.70 0.07 -18.53
CA LEU A 252 23.78 1.50 -18.82
C LEU A 252 23.00 1.89 -20.07
N PHE A 253 23.09 1.08 -21.13
CA PHE A 253 22.35 1.33 -22.37
C PHE A 253 20.84 1.36 -22.13
N VAL A 254 20.30 0.38 -21.40
CA VAL A 254 18.86 0.35 -21.05
C VAL A 254 18.48 1.52 -20.12
N VAL A 255 19.33 1.84 -19.15
CA VAL A 255 19.10 2.98 -18.25
C VAL A 255 19.05 4.29 -19.01
N VAL A 256 19.95 4.51 -19.97
CA VAL A 256 19.99 5.73 -20.79
C VAL A 256 18.72 5.85 -21.65
N ILE A 257 18.31 4.79 -22.33
CA ILE A 257 17.07 4.78 -23.14
C ILE A 257 15.85 5.06 -22.22
N GLY A 258 15.76 4.37 -21.10
CA GLY A 258 14.67 4.57 -20.13
C GLY A 258 14.63 6.00 -19.58
N ALA A 259 15.79 6.55 -19.20
CA ALA A 259 15.89 7.93 -18.73
C ALA A 259 15.48 8.95 -19.78
N ILE A 260 15.94 8.78 -21.04
CA ILE A 260 15.54 9.65 -22.17
C ILE A 260 14.01 9.60 -22.35
N TYR A 261 13.43 8.41 -22.34
CA TYR A 261 11.97 8.25 -22.48
C TYR A 261 11.22 8.93 -21.32
N ILE A 262 11.64 8.73 -20.07
CA ILE A 262 11.03 9.34 -18.88
C ILE A 262 11.11 10.87 -18.96
N ILE A 263 12.28 11.42 -19.31
CA ILE A 263 12.46 12.86 -19.48
C ILE A 263 11.55 13.38 -20.61
N TYR A 264 11.55 12.72 -21.76
CA TYR A 264 10.69 13.09 -22.89
C TYR A 264 9.21 13.08 -22.50
N TYR A 265 8.75 12.03 -21.80
CA TYR A 265 7.39 11.90 -21.31
C TYR A 265 6.98 13.09 -20.43
N PHE A 266 7.80 13.47 -19.45
CA PHE A 266 7.49 14.61 -18.58
C PHE A 266 7.64 15.98 -19.25
N VAL A 267 8.52 16.11 -20.24
CA VAL A 267 8.60 17.33 -21.06
C VAL A 267 7.31 17.52 -21.87
N GLN A 268 6.80 16.48 -22.50
CA GLN A 268 5.52 16.52 -23.21
C GLN A 268 4.36 16.82 -22.24
N ALA A 269 4.35 16.18 -21.09
CA ALA A 269 3.36 16.40 -20.05
C ALA A 269 3.35 17.87 -19.57
N ALA A 270 4.53 18.48 -19.40
CA ALA A 270 4.65 19.89 -18.98
C ALA A 270 4.06 20.87 -20.02
N GLN A 271 4.06 20.49 -21.30
CA GLN A 271 3.50 21.31 -22.39
C GLN A 271 1.99 21.09 -22.58
N GLY A 272 1.41 20.05 -21.98
CA GLY A 272 0.01 19.66 -22.14
C GLY A 272 -0.74 19.56 -20.81
N SER A 273 -0.94 18.36 -20.32
CA SER A 273 -1.74 18.04 -19.13
C SER A 273 -1.13 18.47 -17.79
N GLY A 274 0.15 18.79 -17.77
CA GLY A 274 0.93 19.06 -16.56
C GLY A 274 1.62 17.79 -16.02
N ILE A 275 2.78 17.98 -15.37
CA ILE A 275 3.63 16.88 -14.87
C ILE A 275 2.88 16.02 -13.86
N LEU A 276 2.17 16.61 -12.91
CA LEU A 276 1.44 15.89 -11.88
C LEU A 276 0.29 15.07 -12.45
N ASN A 277 -0.43 15.62 -13.43
CA ASN A 277 -1.56 14.94 -14.07
C ASN A 277 -1.14 13.76 -14.96
N SER A 278 0.14 13.63 -15.25
CA SER A 278 0.71 12.57 -16.11
C SER A 278 1.32 11.41 -15.31
N LEU A 279 1.23 11.45 -13.98
CA LEU A 279 1.64 10.34 -13.15
C LEU A 279 0.60 9.22 -13.25
N THR A 280 1.00 8.10 -13.84
CA THR A 280 0.23 6.85 -13.96
C THR A 280 0.99 5.70 -13.32
N LEU A 281 0.31 4.57 -13.05
CA LEU A 281 0.96 3.34 -12.57
C LEU A 281 2.10 2.90 -13.49
N ASN A 282 1.91 3.01 -14.81
CA ASN A 282 2.91 2.58 -15.78
C ASN A 282 4.18 3.44 -15.72
N ILE A 283 4.07 4.77 -15.65
CA ILE A 283 5.25 5.64 -15.58
C ILE A 283 5.98 5.50 -14.24
N VAL A 284 5.26 5.32 -13.14
CA VAL A 284 5.85 5.06 -11.81
C VAL A 284 6.61 3.73 -11.83
N ASN A 285 6.02 2.67 -12.36
CA ASN A 285 6.68 1.37 -12.51
C ASN A 285 7.92 1.46 -13.41
N LEU A 286 7.84 2.21 -14.52
CA LEU A 286 8.99 2.41 -15.41
C LEU A 286 10.14 3.15 -14.71
N ILE A 287 9.84 4.18 -13.91
CA ILE A 287 10.86 4.89 -13.13
C ILE A 287 11.57 3.93 -12.17
N PHE A 288 10.81 3.11 -11.42
CA PHE A 288 11.40 2.14 -10.50
C PHE A 288 12.17 1.04 -11.21
N LEU A 289 11.72 0.58 -12.39
CA LEU A 289 12.44 -0.35 -13.24
C LEU A 289 13.82 0.20 -13.65
N VAL A 290 13.84 1.41 -14.21
CA VAL A 290 15.09 2.07 -14.67
C VAL A 290 16.04 2.34 -13.52
N LEU A 291 15.54 2.86 -12.40
CA LEU A 291 16.33 3.07 -11.18
C LEU A 291 16.87 1.74 -10.62
N GLY A 292 16.03 0.69 -10.61
CA GLY A 292 16.42 -0.64 -10.15
C GLY A 292 17.58 -1.21 -10.97
N ILE A 293 17.55 -1.08 -12.31
CA ILE A 293 18.64 -1.49 -13.17
C ILE A 293 19.91 -0.67 -12.89
N ALA A 294 19.76 0.66 -12.75
CA ALA A 294 20.88 1.58 -12.52
C ALA A 294 21.65 1.24 -11.22
N VAL A 295 20.94 1.00 -10.13
CA VAL A 295 21.57 0.75 -8.81
C VAL A 295 22.15 -0.66 -8.66
N ASN A 296 21.59 -1.65 -9.39
CA ASN A 296 22.12 -3.02 -9.41
C ASN A 296 23.27 -3.20 -10.40
N LYS A 297 23.53 -2.22 -11.28
CA LYS A 297 24.69 -2.08 -12.18
C LYS A 297 24.80 -3.13 -13.28
N THR A 298 24.49 -4.40 -13.05
CA THR A 298 24.66 -5.48 -14.01
C THR A 298 23.34 -6.20 -14.27
N PRO A 299 23.13 -6.76 -15.49
CA PRO A 299 21.92 -7.52 -15.81
C PRO A 299 21.66 -8.64 -14.80
N ILE A 300 22.64 -9.46 -14.48
CA ILE A 300 22.48 -10.58 -13.55
C ILE A 300 22.22 -10.12 -12.11
N GLY A 301 22.81 -8.98 -11.71
CA GLY A 301 22.55 -8.36 -10.40
C GLY A 301 21.10 -7.96 -10.27
N TYR A 302 20.53 -7.35 -11.31
CA TYR A 302 19.13 -6.96 -11.31
C TYR A 302 18.18 -8.17 -11.39
N VAL A 303 18.49 -9.17 -12.24
CA VAL A 303 17.71 -10.43 -12.31
C VAL A 303 17.62 -11.08 -10.93
N ARG A 304 18.75 -11.20 -10.21
CA ARG A 304 18.75 -11.75 -8.84
C ARG A 304 17.89 -10.94 -7.87
N ALA A 305 17.96 -9.61 -7.94
CA ALA A 305 17.14 -8.73 -7.10
C ALA A 305 15.64 -8.90 -7.39
N ILE A 306 15.26 -8.99 -8.66
CA ILE A 306 13.87 -9.25 -9.08
C ILE A 306 13.40 -10.63 -8.61
N MET A 307 14.18 -11.68 -8.86
CA MET A 307 13.82 -13.05 -8.45
C MET A 307 13.62 -13.17 -6.94
N ALA A 308 14.51 -12.55 -6.16
CA ALA A 308 14.37 -12.51 -4.70
C ALA A 308 13.12 -11.74 -4.21
N SER A 309 12.67 -10.75 -5.00
CA SER A 309 11.49 -9.94 -4.66
C SER A 309 10.17 -10.52 -5.19
N ALA A 310 10.22 -11.38 -6.22
CA ALA A 310 9.04 -11.88 -6.94
C ALA A 310 8.11 -12.74 -6.06
N GLU A 311 8.67 -13.48 -5.11
CA GLU A 311 7.89 -14.31 -4.16
C GLU A 311 6.83 -13.49 -3.42
N SER A 312 7.14 -12.23 -3.10
CA SER A 312 6.21 -11.33 -2.40
C SER A 312 4.96 -10.97 -3.22
N ALA A 313 4.99 -11.11 -4.54
CA ALA A 313 3.86 -10.81 -5.42
C ALA A 313 2.84 -11.95 -5.54
N GLY A 314 3.14 -13.15 -5.03
CA GLY A 314 2.27 -14.34 -5.15
C GLY A 314 0.85 -14.11 -4.63
N GLY A 315 0.71 -13.39 -3.51
CA GLY A 315 -0.59 -13.02 -2.95
C GLY A 315 -1.42 -12.15 -3.89
N ILE A 316 -0.80 -11.18 -4.56
CA ILE A 316 -1.47 -10.30 -5.53
C ILE A 316 -1.96 -11.12 -6.72
N ILE A 317 -1.09 -11.92 -7.31
CA ILE A 317 -1.40 -12.75 -8.49
C ILE A 317 -2.57 -13.71 -8.20
N LEU A 318 -2.61 -14.31 -7.02
CA LEU A 318 -3.65 -15.25 -6.63
C LEU A 318 -5.01 -14.57 -6.34
N GLN A 319 -5.01 -13.43 -5.64
CA GLN A 319 -6.24 -12.85 -5.06
C GLN A 319 -6.99 -11.95 -6.03
N PHE A 320 -6.29 -11.23 -6.92
CA PHE A 320 -6.94 -10.25 -7.80
C PHE A 320 -7.98 -10.83 -8.76
N PRO A 321 -7.80 -12.02 -9.37
CA PRO A 321 -8.86 -12.65 -10.14
C PRO A 321 -10.15 -12.90 -9.34
N PHE A 322 -10.02 -13.26 -8.06
CA PHE A 322 -11.18 -13.42 -7.18
C PHE A 322 -11.87 -12.09 -6.88
N TYR A 323 -11.12 -11.02 -6.60
CA TYR A 323 -11.68 -9.68 -6.38
C TYR A 323 -12.39 -9.18 -7.65
N ALA A 324 -11.83 -9.43 -8.82
CA ALA A 324 -12.46 -9.10 -10.10
C ALA A 324 -13.77 -9.90 -10.32
N GLY A 325 -13.78 -11.18 -9.99
CA GLY A 325 -15.00 -12.01 -10.02
C GLY A 325 -16.07 -11.52 -9.03
N ILE A 326 -15.67 -11.15 -7.80
CA ILE A 326 -16.55 -10.54 -6.79
C ILE A 326 -17.15 -9.24 -7.34
N GLN A 327 -16.32 -8.36 -7.90
CA GLN A 327 -16.79 -7.13 -8.56
C GLN A 327 -17.82 -7.44 -9.64
N GLY A 328 -17.58 -8.44 -10.50
CA GLY A 328 -18.52 -8.87 -11.53
C GLY A 328 -19.90 -9.22 -10.97
N MET A 329 -19.96 -10.00 -9.88
CA MET A 329 -21.22 -10.31 -9.19
C MET A 329 -21.91 -9.07 -8.60
N MET A 330 -21.10 -8.13 -8.06
CA MET A 330 -21.62 -6.94 -7.38
C MET A 330 -22.23 -5.91 -8.33
N VAL A 331 -21.61 -5.71 -9.51
CA VAL A 331 -22.06 -4.68 -10.47
C VAL A 331 -23.10 -5.18 -11.45
N THR A 332 -23.24 -6.49 -11.64
CA THR A 332 -24.24 -7.06 -12.56
C THR A 332 -25.63 -6.84 -11.99
N ALA A 333 -26.49 -6.17 -12.78
CA ALA A 333 -27.88 -5.96 -12.45
C ALA A 333 -28.72 -7.18 -12.90
N GLY A 334 -29.69 -7.55 -12.07
CA GLY A 334 -30.69 -8.56 -12.41
C GLY A 334 -31.86 -7.97 -13.24
N ALA A 335 -32.92 -8.75 -13.39
CA ALA A 335 -34.14 -8.35 -14.13
C ALA A 335 -34.82 -7.10 -13.54
N SER A 336 -34.61 -6.81 -12.26
CA SER A 336 -35.11 -5.61 -11.59
C SER A 336 -34.36 -4.32 -11.96
N GLY A 337 -33.25 -4.41 -12.71
CA GLY A 337 -32.34 -3.29 -12.98
C GLY A 337 -31.47 -2.89 -11.77
N VAL A 338 -31.57 -3.62 -10.65
CA VAL A 338 -30.82 -3.34 -9.42
C VAL A 338 -29.60 -4.26 -9.34
N SER A 339 -28.42 -3.72 -9.07
CA SER A 339 -27.21 -4.46 -8.70
C SER A 339 -27.00 -4.49 -7.19
N LEU A 340 -26.24 -5.46 -6.68
CA LEU A 340 -25.90 -5.50 -5.25
C LEU A 340 -25.13 -4.25 -4.83
N ALA A 341 -24.19 -3.79 -5.64
CA ALA A 341 -23.42 -2.57 -5.39
C ALA A 341 -24.35 -1.35 -5.32
N GLY A 342 -25.32 -1.23 -6.24
CA GLY A 342 -26.29 -0.15 -6.24
C GLY A 342 -27.18 -0.15 -5.00
N ALA A 343 -27.64 -1.32 -4.54
CA ALA A 343 -28.45 -1.44 -3.31
C ALA A 343 -27.67 -0.98 -2.07
N ILE A 344 -26.40 -1.40 -1.94
CA ILE A 344 -25.52 -0.97 -0.83
C ILE A 344 -25.24 0.53 -0.92
N SER A 345 -24.96 1.05 -2.13
CA SER A 345 -24.77 2.47 -2.39
C SER A 345 -25.96 3.31 -1.88
N ASN A 346 -27.19 2.92 -2.26
CA ASN A 346 -28.40 3.60 -1.80
C ASN A 346 -28.55 3.58 -0.27
N ALA A 347 -28.16 2.50 0.39
CA ALA A 347 -28.15 2.43 1.85
C ALA A 347 -27.16 3.46 2.46
N PHE A 348 -25.96 3.62 1.90
CA PHE A 348 -25.02 4.65 2.33
C PHE A 348 -25.56 6.07 2.12
N VAL A 349 -26.21 6.32 0.99
CA VAL A 349 -26.86 7.62 0.72
C VAL A 349 -27.91 7.93 1.78
N SER A 350 -28.70 6.94 2.19
CA SER A 350 -29.80 7.15 3.16
C SER A 350 -29.35 7.52 4.56
N ILE A 351 -28.12 7.15 4.98
CA ILE A 351 -27.57 7.41 6.32
C ILE A 351 -26.52 8.54 6.33
N SER A 352 -26.22 9.14 5.17
CA SER A 352 -25.13 10.10 4.99
C SER A 352 -25.65 11.43 4.44
N ASN A 353 -24.78 12.43 4.51
CA ASN A 353 -24.90 13.69 3.76
C ASN A 353 -23.52 14.09 3.23
N ALA A 354 -23.43 15.14 2.42
CA ALA A 354 -22.17 15.58 1.81
C ALA A 354 -21.01 15.77 2.82
N ARG A 355 -21.30 16.20 4.05
CA ARG A 355 -20.29 16.43 5.09
C ARG A 355 -19.87 15.15 5.82
N THR A 356 -20.81 14.24 6.09
CA THR A 356 -20.52 13.01 6.88
C THR A 356 -20.08 11.83 6.00
N PHE A 357 -20.43 11.83 4.72
CA PHE A 357 -20.11 10.75 3.81
C PHE A 357 -18.61 10.45 3.71
N PRO A 358 -17.68 11.44 3.57
CA PRO A 358 -16.25 11.13 3.49
C PRO A 358 -15.72 10.36 4.69
N VAL A 359 -16.11 10.73 5.90
CA VAL A 359 -15.68 10.01 7.11
C VAL A 359 -16.35 8.64 7.24
N LEU A 360 -17.61 8.50 6.84
CA LEU A 360 -18.28 7.20 6.84
C LEU A 360 -17.68 6.27 5.78
N CYS A 361 -17.34 6.79 4.61
CA CYS A 361 -16.61 6.07 3.56
C CYS A 361 -15.24 5.56 4.09
N TYR A 362 -14.48 6.43 4.75
CA TYR A 362 -13.22 6.10 5.42
C TYR A 362 -13.37 4.97 6.45
N LEU A 363 -14.35 5.08 7.34
CA LEU A 363 -14.59 4.07 8.39
C LEU A 363 -15.06 2.74 7.79
N ALA A 364 -15.96 2.78 6.81
CA ALA A 364 -16.41 1.59 6.09
C ALA A 364 -15.24 0.91 5.37
N ALA A 365 -14.37 1.68 4.73
CA ALA A 365 -13.18 1.15 4.08
C ALA A 365 -12.23 0.48 5.09
N GLY A 366 -12.04 1.08 6.25
CA GLY A 366 -11.26 0.46 7.32
C GLY A 366 -11.83 -0.88 7.79
N ILE A 367 -13.15 -1.01 7.89
CA ILE A 367 -13.79 -2.28 8.24
C ILE A 367 -13.60 -3.32 7.12
N VAL A 368 -13.82 -2.94 5.87
CA VAL A 368 -13.69 -3.85 4.72
C VAL A 368 -12.26 -4.34 4.56
N ASN A 369 -11.26 -3.49 4.83
CA ASN A 369 -9.85 -3.87 4.73
C ASN A 369 -9.44 -5.01 5.67
N PHE A 370 -10.13 -5.25 6.78
CA PHE A 370 -9.89 -6.45 7.60
C PHE A 370 -10.17 -7.74 6.85
N PHE A 371 -11.08 -7.72 5.89
CA PHE A 371 -11.49 -8.87 5.09
C PHE A 371 -10.82 -8.90 3.72
N VAL A 372 -10.50 -7.74 3.16
CA VAL A 372 -9.86 -7.55 1.86
C VAL A 372 -8.58 -6.72 2.03
N PRO A 373 -7.51 -7.31 2.58
CA PRO A 373 -6.28 -6.57 2.90
C PRO A 373 -5.44 -6.29 1.66
N SER A 374 -6.02 -5.58 0.70
CA SER A 374 -5.41 -5.27 -0.59
C SER A 374 -6.04 -4.00 -1.14
N GLY A 375 -5.29 -2.91 -1.21
CA GLY A 375 -5.82 -1.63 -1.66
C GLY A 375 -6.50 -1.68 -3.03
N GLY A 376 -5.87 -2.32 -4.01
CA GLY A 376 -6.48 -2.50 -5.33
C GLY A 376 -7.67 -3.47 -5.33
N GLY A 377 -7.58 -4.57 -4.56
CA GLY A 377 -8.68 -5.52 -4.41
C GLY A 377 -9.87 -4.89 -3.68
N GLN A 378 -9.61 -4.13 -2.63
CA GLN A 378 -10.64 -3.38 -1.92
C GLN A 378 -11.29 -2.32 -2.83
N TRP A 379 -10.50 -1.62 -3.63
CA TRP A 379 -10.99 -0.66 -4.61
C TRP A 379 -11.95 -1.30 -5.60
N ALA A 380 -11.60 -2.48 -6.15
CA ALA A 380 -12.47 -3.23 -7.05
C ALA A 380 -13.83 -3.59 -6.42
N VAL A 381 -13.87 -3.81 -5.10
CA VAL A 381 -15.10 -4.15 -4.36
C VAL A 381 -15.86 -2.88 -3.95
N GLN A 382 -15.18 -1.86 -3.42
CA GLN A 382 -15.84 -0.67 -2.87
C GLN A 382 -16.03 0.47 -3.87
N GLY A 383 -15.20 0.58 -4.90
CA GLY A 383 -15.34 1.61 -5.93
C GLY A 383 -16.74 1.65 -6.54
N PRO A 384 -17.29 0.52 -7.02
CA PRO A 384 -18.65 0.46 -7.59
C PRO A 384 -19.78 0.83 -6.61
N ILE A 385 -19.50 0.80 -5.30
CA ILE A 385 -20.47 1.15 -4.24
C ILE A 385 -20.35 2.63 -3.88
N MET A 386 -19.14 3.05 -3.51
CA MET A 386 -18.92 4.35 -2.89
C MET A 386 -18.90 5.50 -3.90
N MET A 387 -18.45 5.25 -5.14
CA MET A 387 -18.42 6.31 -6.16
C MET A 387 -19.81 6.81 -6.53
N PRO A 388 -20.81 5.94 -6.84
CA PRO A 388 -22.18 6.39 -7.05
C PRO A 388 -22.81 7.04 -5.82
N ALA A 389 -22.54 6.51 -4.61
CA ALA A 389 -23.04 7.06 -3.36
C ALA A 389 -22.51 8.49 -3.10
N GLY A 390 -21.18 8.69 -3.28
CA GLY A 390 -20.56 10.01 -3.15
C GLY A 390 -21.14 11.01 -4.15
N ALA A 391 -21.26 10.63 -5.41
CA ALA A 391 -21.84 11.48 -6.46
C ALA A 391 -23.29 11.87 -6.15
N ALA A 392 -24.11 10.94 -5.68
CA ALA A 392 -25.52 11.23 -5.30
C ALA A 392 -25.63 12.24 -4.15
N LEU A 393 -24.59 12.35 -3.32
CA LEU A 393 -24.50 13.31 -2.21
C LEU A 393 -23.74 14.58 -2.57
N GLY A 394 -23.27 14.72 -3.82
CA GLY A 394 -22.49 15.87 -4.29
C GLY A 394 -21.04 15.88 -3.79
N VAL A 395 -20.50 14.74 -3.34
CA VAL A 395 -19.10 14.61 -2.94
C VAL A 395 -18.24 14.28 -4.16
N SER A 396 -17.09 14.97 -4.30
CA SER A 396 -16.22 14.77 -5.47
C SER A 396 -15.67 13.33 -5.55
N PRO A 397 -15.41 12.84 -6.78
CA PRO A 397 -14.77 11.54 -7.00
C PRO A 397 -13.45 11.40 -6.26
N ALA A 398 -12.62 12.47 -6.24
CA ALA A 398 -11.34 12.48 -5.54
C ALA A 398 -11.48 12.24 -4.04
N VAL A 399 -12.38 12.95 -3.37
CA VAL A 399 -12.64 12.80 -1.93
C VAL A 399 -13.19 11.41 -1.61
N THR A 400 -14.11 10.92 -2.42
CA THR A 400 -14.70 9.58 -2.25
C THR A 400 -13.63 8.49 -2.34
N ALA A 401 -12.82 8.52 -3.40
CA ALA A 401 -11.77 7.54 -3.63
C ALA A 401 -10.68 7.59 -2.54
N MET A 402 -10.28 8.80 -2.15
CA MET A 402 -9.29 8.96 -1.08
C MET A 402 -9.85 8.58 0.29
N GLY A 403 -11.16 8.69 0.52
CA GLY A 403 -11.82 8.12 1.70
C GLY A 403 -11.58 6.61 1.80
N ILE A 404 -11.71 5.88 0.70
CA ILE A 404 -11.42 4.44 0.64
C ILE A 404 -9.91 4.21 0.85
N ALA A 405 -9.06 4.95 0.15
CA ALA A 405 -7.60 4.80 0.23
C ALA A 405 -7.06 4.98 1.66
N TRP A 406 -7.53 6.02 2.36
CA TRP A 406 -7.14 6.27 3.75
C TRP A 406 -7.70 5.23 4.72
N GLY A 407 -8.91 4.73 4.50
CA GLY A 407 -9.50 3.68 5.32
C GLY A 407 -8.77 2.36 5.20
N ASP A 408 -8.37 1.98 3.98
CA ASP A 408 -7.51 0.84 3.70
C ASP A 408 -6.14 0.98 4.40
N ALA A 409 -5.43 2.07 4.14
CA ALA A 409 -4.10 2.30 4.72
C ALA A 409 -4.11 2.31 6.27
N TRP A 410 -5.16 2.86 6.86
CA TRP A 410 -5.31 2.96 8.31
C TRP A 410 -5.34 1.59 8.99
N THR A 411 -6.19 0.68 8.54
CA THR A 411 -6.39 -0.60 9.21
C THR A 411 -5.34 -1.64 8.85
N ASN A 412 -4.49 -1.38 7.85
CA ASN A 412 -3.27 -2.14 7.61
C ASN A 412 -2.35 -2.19 8.83
N MET A 413 -2.45 -1.23 9.75
CA MET A 413 -1.68 -1.23 11.01
C MET A 413 -1.91 -2.47 11.88
N LEU A 414 -3.04 -3.17 11.75
CA LEU A 414 -3.31 -4.44 12.42
C LEU A 414 -3.28 -5.66 11.49
N GLN A 415 -2.81 -5.51 10.25
CA GLN A 415 -2.69 -6.59 9.28
C GLN A 415 -1.30 -7.24 9.36
N PRO A 416 -1.17 -8.46 9.92
CA PRO A 416 0.12 -9.14 10.00
C PRO A 416 0.75 -9.39 8.63
N PHE A 417 -0.07 -9.60 7.61
CA PHE A 417 0.35 -9.88 6.23
C PHE A 417 1.31 -8.80 5.68
N TRP A 418 0.95 -7.53 5.80
CA TRP A 418 1.78 -6.42 5.32
C TRP A 418 3.04 -6.19 6.16
N ALA A 419 3.03 -6.64 7.42
CA ALA A 419 4.20 -6.56 8.29
C ALA A 419 5.25 -7.66 8.00
N LEU A 420 4.89 -8.76 7.33
CA LEU A 420 5.77 -9.92 7.13
C LEU A 420 7.13 -9.56 6.50
N PRO A 421 7.22 -8.71 5.45
CA PRO A 421 8.51 -8.34 4.89
C PRO A 421 9.41 -7.62 5.90
N ALA A 422 8.87 -6.67 6.66
CA ALA A 422 9.59 -5.94 7.70
C ALA A 422 9.99 -6.86 8.87
N LEU A 423 9.10 -7.77 9.27
CA LEU A 423 9.33 -8.74 10.34
C LEU A 423 10.41 -9.77 9.95
N GLY A 424 10.40 -10.23 8.69
CA GLY A 424 11.43 -11.14 8.17
C GLY A 424 12.84 -10.51 8.24
N ILE A 425 12.98 -9.24 7.84
CA ILE A 425 14.23 -8.47 7.95
C ILE A 425 14.65 -8.30 9.43
N ALA A 426 13.66 -8.05 10.28
CA ALA A 426 13.89 -7.77 11.71
C ALA A 426 14.15 -9.04 12.54
N GLY A 427 13.82 -10.23 12.05
CA GLY A 427 13.84 -11.47 12.84
C GLY A 427 12.85 -11.44 14.02
N LEU A 428 11.72 -10.74 13.86
CA LEU A 428 10.65 -10.61 14.86
C LEU A 428 9.36 -11.28 14.39
N GLY A 429 8.49 -11.61 15.34
CA GLY A 429 7.12 -12.06 15.05
C GLY A 429 6.11 -10.91 15.08
N ALA A 430 4.94 -11.10 14.46
CA ALA A 430 3.87 -10.10 14.47
C ALA A 430 3.46 -9.69 15.90
N ARG A 431 3.54 -10.62 16.86
CA ARG A 431 3.23 -10.38 18.28
C ARG A 431 4.10 -9.31 18.92
N ASP A 432 5.33 -9.16 18.41
CA ASP A 432 6.31 -8.24 19.01
C ASP A 432 5.97 -6.78 18.72
N ILE A 433 5.33 -6.50 17.57
CA ILE A 433 5.07 -5.13 17.12
C ILE A 433 3.60 -4.71 17.14
N MET A 434 2.64 -5.67 17.00
CA MET A 434 1.21 -5.35 16.81
C MET A 434 0.61 -4.52 17.95
N GLY A 435 1.17 -4.59 19.15
CA GLY A 435 0.71 -3.75 20.24
C GLY A 435 1.02 -2.28 20.08
N TYR A 436 2.18 -1.97 19.56
CA TYR A 436 2.54 -0.60 19.21
C TYR A 436 1.72 -0.13 18.02
N CYS A 437 1.54 -1.00 17.01
CA CYS A 437 0.71 -0.72 15.84
C CYS A 437 -0.77 -0.46 16.19
N ALA A 438 -1.31 -1.13 17.23
CA ALA A 438 -2.67 -0.87 17.70
C ALA A 438 -2.87 0.55 18.23
N ILE A 439 -1.86 1.14 18.88
CA ILE A 439 -1.92 2.56 19.31
C ILE A 439 -1.83 3.48 18.11
N VAL A 440 -0.96 3.16 17.15
CA VAL A 440 -0.86 3.92 15.89
C VAL A 440 -2.19 3.88 15.14
N LEU A 441 -2.85 2.72 15.08
CA LEU A 441 -4.19 2.59 14.51
C LEU A 441 -5.21 3.49 15.22
N ILE A 442 -5.26 3.47 16.55
CA ILE A 442 -6.22 4.30 17.29
C ILE A 442 -5.92 5.80 17.10
N ALA A 443 -4.67 6.21 17.30
CA ALA A 443 -4.28 7.61 17.17
C ALA A 443 -4.43 8.11 15.72
N GLY A 444 -3.93 7.34 14.73
CA GLY A 444 -4.06 7.64 13.32
C GLY A 444 -5.52 7.68 12.87
N GLY A 445 -6.33 6.71 13.34
CA GLY A 445 -7.75 6.66 13.03
C GLY A 445 -8.51 7.89 13.48
N ILE A 446 -8.27 8.35 14.71
CA ILE A 446 -8.90 9.56 15.25
C ILE A 446 -8.46 10.78 14.42
N VAL A 447 -7.16 10.94 14.17
CA VAL A 447 -6.64 12.09 13.44
C VAL A 447 -7.19 12.13 12.02
N THR A 448 -7.20 10.99 11.31
CA THR A 448 -7.73 10.87 9.95
C THR A 448 -9.22 11.17 9.90
N ALA A 449 -10.00 10.64 10.83
CA ALA A 449 -11.44 10.92 10.92
C ALA A 449 -11.71 12.42 11.15
N LEU A 450 -10.95 13.08 12.04
CA LEU A 450 -11.05 14.52 12.27
C LEU A 450 -10.66 15.32 11.02
N CYS A 451 -9.64 14.89 10.27
CA CYS A 451 -9.28 15.53 8.99
C CYS A 451 -10.43 15.42 7.98
N PHE A 452 -11.08 14.26 7.84
CA PHE A 452 -12.23 14.11 6.95
C PHE A 452 -13.44 14.95 7.37
N LEU A 453 -13.65 15.14 8.68
CA LEU A 453 -14.78 15.95 9.20
C LEU A 453 -14.56 17.45 9.10
N PHE A 454 -13.31 17.92 9.22
CA PHE A 454 -13.02 19.33 9.40
C PHE A 454 -12.07 19.90 8.34
N LEU A 455 -11.01 19.19 7.97
CA LEU A 455 -10.00 19.69 7.03
C LEU A 455 -10.47 19.53 5.57
N VAL A 456 -10.95 18.34 5.19
CA VAL A 456 -11.39 18.06 3.82
C VAL A 456 -12.51 18.99 3.37
N PRO A 457 -13.58 19.25 4.15
CA PRO A 457 -14.64 20.18 3.73
C PRO A 457 -14.19 21.64 3.57
N LEU A 458 -13.01 22.01 4.07
CA LEU A 458 -12.47 23.37 3.95
C LEU A 458 -11.59 23.54 2.72
N LEU A 459 -10.99 22.47 2.20
CA LEU A 459 -9.91 22.54 1.20
C LEU A 459 -10.20 21.72 -0.07
N ALA A 460 -11.20 20.83 -0.05
CA ALA A 460 -11.56 19.96 -1.19
C ALA A 460 -12.65 20.55 -2.07
#